data_ba5a58e533dab8d96ea9b671460e4102
#
_entry.id   ba5a58e533dab8d96ea9b671460e4102
#
_cell.length_a   1.000
_cell.length_b   1.000
_cell.length_c   1.000
_cell.angle_alpha   90.00
_cell.angle_beta   90.00
_cell.angle_gamma   90.00
#
_symmetry.space_group_name_H-M   'P 1'
#
loop_
_entity.id
_entity.type
_entity.pdbx_description
1 polymer ?
#
loop_
_entity_poly.entity_id
_entity_poly.type
_entity_poly.pdbx_seq_one_letter_code
_entity_poly.pdbx_strand_id
1 'polypeptide(L)'
;MRTFVYQRFPAIKRFFFQACRGFHKSVRSLQILATVEPECPNMVTEVPGPKSKELMKELSNVQNSGAVQFFVDYEKSFGNYLVDVDGNSMLDLFTQIASIPIGYNHPSLIDAIKKEENLYAFVNRPALGVFPPSDWVKRLQASLIAVAPPGLREVQTMACGACSIEHGMKAMFIAYQRKKRGGKPPSKEELQSCVINQAPGSPDLCILSFKHAFHGRTMGSLAVTHSKPLHKLDFPAPDWPMAPFPILKYPLEDNIRENQLEEKRCLEEVEHLIVTWNRKNRPVVGVIVEPMQAEGGDNFASAEFFQGLQDICLKYDVSLCMDEIQTGCGTTGKFWAHEHFNLRESPDLVPFSKKMLTGGFYYKAHYRPQEALRIFNTWVGDPSKVILLEAVVRVIQEQNLLSRVNETGDHLWSGLNELQKRFPDLLSRVRGLGTYGAIDLPSTEVRDNAMNRLRTKGVHTGGCGDKSIRFRPTLTLEKQHVNIFLDKFNSVLAELSGK
;
A
#
# COMPACT_ATOMS: atom_id res chain seq x y z
N MET A 1 -5.69 -59.91 15.82
CA MET A 1 -5.80 -59.34 17.19
C MET A 1 -5.83 -57.82 17.02
N ARG A 2 -6.80 -57.16 17.25
CA ARG A 2 -8.04 -56.82 17.97
C ARG A 2 -8.36 -55.40 17.59
N THR A 3 -9.37 -55.17 16.82
CA THR A 3 -10.69 -54.60 17.18
C THR A 3 -10.79 -53.92 18.54
N PHE A 4 -10.80 -52.62 18.55
CA PHE A 4 -11.34 -51.66 19.54
C PHE A 4 -11.08 -50.26 18.98
N VAL A 5 -11.96 -49.30 18.82
CA VAL A 5 -13.27 -48.96 19.40
C VAL A 5 -13.93 -47.97 18.43
N TYR A 6 -15.03 -48.31 17.83
CA TYR A 6 -15.94 -47.35 17.19
C TYR A 6 -17.30 -47.50 17.92
N GLN A 7 -17.40 -46.95 19.10
CA GLN A 7 -18.68 -46.68 19.73
C GLN A 7 -18.52 -45.55 20.75
N ARG A 8 -18.97 -44.37 20.34
CA ARG A 8 -19.60 -43.32 21.15
C ARG A 8 -19.43 -41.97 20.45
N PHE A 9 -20.40 -41.60 19.65
CA PHE A 9 -20.85 -40.20 19.47
C PHE A 9 -22.02 -40.14 18.43
N PRO A 10 -23.26 -40.46 18.84
CA PRO A 10 -24.42 -40.32 17.95
C PRO A 10 -24.79 -38.87 17.63
N ALA A 11 -24.35 -37.89 18.43
CA ALA A 11 -24.70 -36.52 18.27
C ALA A 11 -23.97 -35.84 17.08
N ILE A 12 -22.75 -36.24 16.74
CA ILE A 12 -21.97 -35.64 15.65
C ILE A 12 -22.51 -36.04 14.28
N LYS A 13 -23.10 -37.24 14.14
CA LYS A 13 -23.70 -37.65 12.86
C LYS A 13 -24.97 -36.88 12.50
N ARG A 14 -25.74 -36.37 13.47
CA ARG A 14 -26.93 -35.55 13.17
C ARG A 14 -26.59 -34.14 12.73
N PHE A 15 -25.51 -33.57 13.25
CA PHE A 15 -25.06 -32.23 12.83
C PHE A 15 -24.46 -32.24 11.42
N PHE A 16 -23.69 -33.27 11.04
CA PHE A 16 -23.13 -33.37 9.69
C PHE A 16 -24.24 -33.65 8.62
N PHE A 17 -25.23 -34.44 8.93
CA PHE A 17 -26.33 -34.72 7.97
C PHE A 17 -27.32 -33.56 7.81
N GLN A 18 -27.45 -32.69 8.82
CA GLN A 18 -28.28 -31.49 8.71
C GLN A 18 -27.54 -30.37 7.97
N ALA A 19 -26.21 -30.25 8.16
CA ALA A 19 -25.36 -29.37 7.39
C ALA A 19 -25.30 -29.77 5.89
N CYS A 20 -25.21 -31.06 5.58
CA CYS A 20 -25.22 -31.52 4.18
C CYS A 20 -26.61 -31.38 3.47
N ARG A 21 -27.75 -31.39 4.19
CA ARG A 21 -29.05 -31.09 3.59
C ARG A 21 -29.29 -29.60 3.31
N GLY A 22 -28.57 -28.70 4.01
CA GLY A 22 -28.52 -27.27 3.72
C GLY A 22 -27.68 -26.96 2.49
N PHE A 23 -26.63 -27.75 2.22
CA PHE A 23 -25.74 -27.54 1.06
C PHE A 23 -26.35 -27.93 -0.30
N HIS A 24 -27.37 -28.80 -0.32
CA HIS A 24 -28.04 -29.22 -1.57
C HIS A 24 -29.16 -28.31 -2.04
N LYS A 25 -29.48 -27.23 -1.30
CA LYS A 25 -30.54 -26.26 -1.72
C LYS A 25 -29.98 -24.90 -2.20
N SER A 26 -28.70 -24.73 -2.39
CA SER A 26 -28.14 -23.49 -2.96
C SER A 26 -27.07 -23.76 -4.02
N VAL A 27 -27.39 -24.53 -5.05
CA VAL A 27 -26.88 -24.23 -6.38
C VAL A 27 -27.73 -23.04 -6.86
N ARG A 28 -27.58 -21.90 -6.18
CA ARG A 28 -27.98 -20.63 -6.77
C ARG A 28 -27.03 -20.42 -7.96
N SER A 29 -27.64 -20.24 -9.13
CA SER A 29 -26.96 -19.82 -10.34
C SER A 29 -25.84 -18.81 -10.02
N LEU A 30 -24.69 -18.95 -10.65
CA LEU A 30 -23.50 -18.06 -10.62
C LEU A 30 -23.82 -16.62 -11.15
N GLN A 31 -24.93 -16.03 -10.74
CA GLN A 31 -25.33 -14.64 -11.01
C GLN A 31 -25.35 -13.84 -9.70
N ILE A 32 -24.25 -13.86 -8.96
CA ILE A 32 -24.24 -13.28 -7.60
C ILE A 32 -23.51 -11.92 -7.57
N LEU A 33 -22.60 -11.67 -8.49
CA LEU A 33 -21.87 -10.41 -8.49
C LEU A 33 -22.62 -9.33 -9.27
N ALA A 34 -22.67 -8.12 -8.71
CA ALA A 34 -23.14 -6.95 -9.44
C ALA A 34 -22.32 -6.76 -10.73
N THR A 35 -22.98 -6.39 -11.81
CA THR A 35 -22.36 -6.21 -13.15
C THR A 35 -22.59 -4.83 -13.71
N VAL A 36 -23.32 -3.97 -13.01
CA VAL A 36 -23.63 -2.60 -13.42
C VAL A 36 -23.25 -1.67 -12.29
N GLU A 37 -22.46 -0.65 -12.61
CA GLU A 37 -22.07 0.38 -11.66
C GLU A 37 -23.28 1.27 -11.34
N PRO A 38 -23.53 1.60 -10.06
CA PRO A 38 -24.58 2.56 -9.69
C PRO A 38 -24.29 3.96 -10.29
N GLU A 39 -25.32 4.66 -10.71
CA GLU A 39 -25.19 6.03 -11.22
C GLU A 39 -24.85 7.04 -10.10
N CYS A 40 -25.31 6.75 -8.88
CA CYS A 40 -25.07 7.61 -7.71
C CYS A 40 -25.10 6.77 -6.41
N PRO A 41 -24.58 7.33 -5.30
CA PRO A 41 -24.71 6.70 -3.98
C PRO A 41 -26.18 6.50 -3.58
N ASN A 42 -26.45 5.39 -2.89
CA ASN A 42 -27.78 5.09 -2.34
C ASN A 42 -27.65 4.67 -0.88
N MET A 43 -28.18 5.50 0.02
CA MET A 43 -28.12 5.30 1.47
C MET A 43 -29.48 4.81 1.99
N VAL A 44 -29.47 3.68 2.68
CA VAL A 44 -30.67 3.01 3.25
C VAL A 44 -30.71 3.19 4.77
N THR A 45 -29.54 3.18 5.41
CA THR A 45 -29.37 3.33 6.86
C THR A 45 -28.25 4.32 7.19
N GLU A 46 -28.05 4.61 8.46
CA GLU A 46 -26.77 5.16 8.93
C GLU A 46 -25.61 4.19 8.72
N VAL A 47 -24.37 4.65 8.75
CA VAL A 47 -23.16 3.80 8.63
C VAL A 47 -22.26 4.00 9.86
N PRO A 48 -21.99 2.92 10.64
CA PRO A 48 -22.46 1.53 10.47
C PRO A 48 -23.92 1.36 10.78
N GLY A 49 -24.64 0.59 9.96
CA GLY A 49 -26.06 0.23 10.15
C GLY A 49 -26.25 -0.89 11.19
N PRO A 50 -27.52 -1.27 11.47
CA PRO A 50 -27.84 -2.25 12.51
C PRO A 50 -27.14 -3.59 12.33
N LYS A 51 -27.16 -4.13 11.12
CA LYS A 51 -26.56 -5.43 10.80
C LYS A 51 -25.04 -5.39 10.92
N SER A 52 -24.43 -4.31 10.49
CA SER A 52 -22.99 -4.09 10.63
C SER A 52 -22.60 -4.03 12.11
N LYS A 53 -23.36 -3.33 12.96
CA LYS A 53 -23.15 -3.26 14.41
C LYS A 53 -23.27 -4.64 15.09
N GLU A 54 -24.23 -5.47 14.68
CA GLU A 54 -24.37 -6.84 15.15
C GLU A 54 -23.14 -7.68 14.83
N LEU A 55 -22.70 -7.68 13.57
CA LEU A 55 -21.52 -8.42 13.12
C LEU A 55 -20.23 -7.92 13.79
N MET A 56 -20.09 -6.61 14.06
CA MET A 56 -18.97 -6.07 14.83
C MET A 56 -18.93 -6.64 16.24
N LYS A 57 -20.08 -6.76 16.90
CA LYS A 57 -20.20 -7.36 18.24
C LYS A 57 -19.81 -8.85 18.20
N GLU A 58 -20.30 -9.61 17.21
CA GLU A 58 -19.92 -11.01 17.04
C GLU A 58 -18.42 -11.16 16.80
N LEU A 59 -17.85 -10.35 15.90
CA LEU A 59 -16.42 -10.38 15.60
C LEU A 59 -15.57 -10.08 16.83
N SER A 60 -16.01 -9.18 17.71
CA SER A 60 -15.28 -8.84 18.94
C SER A 60 -15.09 -10.00 19.90
N ASN A 61 -15.90 -11.07 19.78
CA ASN A 61 -15.77 -12.28 20.59
C ASN A 61 -14.67 -13.24 20.09
N VAL A 62 -14.18 -13.03 18.86
CA VAL A 62 -13.19 -13.95 18.23
C VAL A 62 -11.88 -13.25 17.85
N GLN A 63 -11.91 -11.93 17.65
CA GLN A 63 -10.71 -11.15 17.38
C GLN A 63 -10.91 -9.66 17.69
N ASN A 64 -9.81 -8.90 17.73
CA ASN A 64 -9.88 -7.46 17.92
C ASN A 64 -10.61 -6.79 16.73
N SER A 65 -11.75 -6.16 16.99
CA SER A 65 -12.60 -5.46 16.02
C SER A 65 -12.51 -3.93 16.08
N GLY A 66 -11.65 -3.36 16.94
CA GLY A 66 -11.61 -1.91 17.22
C GLY A 66 -11.31 -1.00 16.01
N ALA A 67 -10.76 -1.55 14.92
CA ALA A 67 -10.50 -0.82 13.68
C ALA A 67 -11.59 -1.00 12.60
N VAL A 68 -12.58 -1.87 12.83
CA VAL A 68 -13.65 -2.16 11.87
C VAL A 68 -14.63 -0.98 11.85
N GLN A 69 -14.84 -0.40 10.68
CA GLN A 69 -15.77 0.72 10.51
C GLN A 69 -17.19 0.24 10.19
N PHE A 70 -17.31 -0.75 9.32
CA PHE A 70 -18.55 -1.43 8.94
C PHE A 70 -18.22 -2.73 8.19
N PHE A 71 -19.21 -3.60 8.02
CA PHE A 71 -19.07 -4.82 7.21
C PHE A 71 -19.51 -4.58 5.77
N VAL A 72 -18.78 -5.16 4.83
CA VAL A 72 -18.95 -4.98 3.38
C VAL A 72 -19.64 -6.18 2.75
N ASP A 73 -20.57 -5.93 1.85
CA ASP A 73 -21.16 -6.90 0.92
C ASP A 73 -20.39 -6.82 -0.41
N TYR A 74 -19.30 -7.60 -0.50
CA TYR A 74 -18.48 -7.63 -1.72
C TYR A 74 -19.19 -8.20 -2.93
N GLU A 75 -20.24 -9.01 -2.77
CA GLU A 75 -21.03 -9.55 -3.88
C GLU A 75 -21.81 -8.45 -4.60
N LYS A 76 -22.25 -7.43 -3.85
CA LYS A 76 -23.02 -6.29 -4.38
C LYS A 76 -22.17 -5.08 -4.74
N SER A 77 -20.92 -5.03 -4.30
CA SER A 77 -20.00 -3.94 -4.65
C SER A 77 -19.58 -4.06 -6.12
N PHE A 78 -19.54 -2.95 -6.86
CA PHE A 78 -19.11 -2.96 -8.26
C PHE A 78 -18.50 -1.62 -8.67
N GLY A 79 -17.47 -1.68 -9.54
CA GLY A 79 -16.80 -0.49 -10.07
C GLY A 79 -16.24 0.39 -8.95
N ASN A 80 -16.65 1.64 -8.90
CA ASN A 80 -16.24 2.62 -7.89
C ASN A 80 -17.11 2.61 -6.63
N TYR A 81 -18.10 1.72 -6.52
CA TYR A 81 -19.05 1.69 -5.42
C TYR A 81 -18.87 0.50 -4.50
N LEU A 82 -18.77 0.81 -3.21
CA LEU A 82 -18.72 -0.14 -2.10
C LEU A 82 -20.11 -0.26 -1.48
N VAL A 83 -20.60 -1.48 -1.30
CA VAL A 83 -21.90 -1.75 -0.66
C VAL A 83 -21.64 -2.37 0.71
N ASP A 84 -22.28 -1.83 1.77
CA ASP A 84 -22.22 -2.45 3.09
C ASP A 84 -23.32 -3.53 3.27
N VAL A 85 -23.23 -4.28 4.38
CA VAL A 85 -24.18 -5.35 4.68
C VAL A 85 -25.59 -4.86 4.99
N ASP A 86 -25.76 -3.58 5.28
CA ASP A 86 -27.06 -2.92 5.52
C ASP A 86 -27.68 -2.40 4.20
N GLY A 87 -26.97 -2.48 3.08
CA GLY A 87 -27.44 -2.13 1.75
C GLY A 87 -27.09 -0.68 1.32
N ASN A 88 -26.29 0.03 2.08
CA ASN A 88 -25.78 1.34 1.66
C ASN A 88 -24.76 1.18 0.53
N SER A 89 -24.99 1.86 -0.59
CA SER A 89 -24.06 1.94 -1.72
C SER A 89 -23.33 3.27 -1.70
N MET A 90 -22.01 3.25 -1.51
CA MET A 90 -21.18 4.43 -1.32
C MET A 90 -20.13 4.54 -2.43
N LEU A 91 -19.95 5.72 -2.99
CA LEU A 91 -18.78 6.04 -3.83
C LEU A 91 -17.52 5.93 -2.97
N ASP A 92 -16.61 5.04 -3.36
CA ASP A 92 -15.41 4.74 -2.56
C ASP A 92 -14.17 5.44 -3.13
N LEU A 93 -13.72 6.47 -2.43
CA LEU A 93 -12.49 7.20 -2.73
C LEU A 93 -11.30 6.77 -1.84
N PHE A 94 -11.44 5.64 -1.11
CA PHE A 94 -10.40 5.10 -0.24
C PHE A 94 -9.93 3.69 -0.65
N THR A 95 -10.83 2.91 -1.27
CA THR A 95 -10.59 1.63 -1.95
C THR A 95 -9.73 0.65 -1.16
N GLN A 96 -10.20 0.28 0.05
CA GLN A 96 -9.50 -0.69 0.93
C GLN A 96 -8.03 -0.27 1.20
N ILE A 97 -7.85 0.99 1.57
CA ILE A 97 -6.51 1.59 1.83
C ILE A 97 -5.64 1.51 0.56
N ALA A 98 -6.16 2.00 -0.57
CA ALA A 98 -5.50 2.04 -1.88
C ALA A 98 -5.20 0.65 -2.48
N SER A 99 -6.01 -0.38 -2.22
CA SER A 99 -5.72 -1.75 -2.66
C SER A 99 -6.59 -2.26 -3.82
N ILE A 100 -7.63 -1.52 -4.22
CA ILE A 100 -8.48 -1.87 -5.37
C ILE A 100 -7.99 -1.10 -6.62
N PRO A 101 -7.35 -1.77 -7.60
CA PRO A 101 -6.76 -1.07 -8.74
C PRO A 101 -7.78 -0.59 -9.77
N ILE A 102 -8.69 -1.44 -10.23
CA ILE A 102 -9.58 -1.23 -11.38
C ILE A 102 -11.07 -1.38 -11.04
N GLY A 103 -11.44 -1.19 -9.76
CA GLY A 103 -12.82 -1.30 -9.30
C GLY A 103 -13.17 -2.65 -8.69
N TYR A 104 -14.27 -2.64 -7.92
CA TYR A 104 -14.84 -3.85 -7.32
C TYR A 104 -15.41 -4.76 -8.39
N ASN A 105 -15.20 -6.07 -8.26
CA ASN A 105 -15.75 -7.11 -9.13
C ASN A 105 -15.54 -6.86 -10.64
N HIS A 106 -14.39 -6.32 -11.00
CA HIS A 106 -14.08 -6.02 -12.40
C HIS A 106 -14.17 -7.29 -13.28
N PRO A 107 -14.91 -7.26 -14.41
CA PRO A 107 -15.12 -8.45 -15.25
C PRO A 107 -13.85 -9.17 -15.66
N SER A 108 -12.78 -8.44 -16.03
CA SER A 108 -11.50 -9.04 -16.43
C SER A 108 -10.83 -9.85 -15.31
N LEU A 109 -11.05 -9.50 -14.02
CA LEU A 109 -10.53 -10.27 -12.88
C LEU A 109 -11.34 -11.55 -12.68
N ILE A 110 -12.66 -11.45 -12.79
CA ILE A 110 -13.56 -12.60 -12.70
C ILE A 110 -13.29 -13.58 -13.83
N ASP A 111 -13.09 -13.09 -15.05
CA ASP A 111 -12.77 -13.92 -16.20
C ASP A 111 -11.41 -14.60 -16.05
N ALA A 112 -10.41 -13.92 -15.46
CA ALA A 112 -9.12 -14.53 -15.15
C ALA A 112 -9.25 -15.71 -14.17
N ILE A 113 -10.16 -15.60 -13.18
CA ILE A 113 -10.41 -16.69 -12.21
C ILE A 113 -11.14 -17.85 -12.86
N LYS A 114 -12.09 -17.59 -13.77
CA LYS A 114 -12.91 -18.64 -14.43
C LYS A 114 -12.14 -19.48 -15.44
N LYS A 115 -10.96 -19.05 -15.90
CA LYS A 115 -10.13 -19.83 -16.83
C LYS A 115 -9.61 -21.10 -16.16
N GLU A 116 -9.89 -22.26 -16.77
CA GLU A 116 -9.51 -23.55 -16.24
C GLU A 116 -8.00 -23.68 -15.99
N GLU A 117 -7.18 -23.15 -16.91
CA GLU A 117 -5.73 -23.13 -16.78
C GLU A 117 -5.21 -22.32 -15.60
N ASN A 118 -6.03 -21.49 -14.95
CA ASN A 118 -5.66 -20.68 -13.80
C ASN A 118 -6.08 -21.29 -12.46
N LEU A 119 -7.00 -22.28 -12.45
CA LEU A 119 -7.59 -22.82 -11.23
C LEU A 119 -6.56 -23.39 -10.25
N TYR A 120 -5.48 -23.97 -10.75
CA TYR A 120 -4.42 -24.52 -9.91
C TYR A 120 -3.84 -23.48 -8.92
N ALA A 121 -3.77 -22.22 -9.33
CA ALA A 121 -3.19 -21.14 -8.54
C ALA A 121 -4.11 -20.70 -7.37
N PHE A 122 -5.41 -20.95 -7.48
CA PHE A 122 -6.38 -20.64 -6.42
C PHE A 122 -6.57 -21.80 -5.44
N VAL A 123 -6.31 -23.03 -5.88
CA VAL A 123 -6.45 -24.24 -5.06
C VAL A 123 -5.18 -24.61 -4.31
N ASN A 124 -4.02 -24.42 -4.96
CA ASN A 124 -2.72 -24.78 -4.40
C ASN A 124 -1.98 -23.58 -3.82
N ARG A 125 -1.15 -23.82 -2.82
CA ARG A 125 -0.25 -22.82 -2.21
C ARG A 125 1.20 -23.22 -2.39
N PRO A 126 1.83 -23.04 -3.58
CA PRO A 126 3.20 -23.46 -3.83
C PRO A 126 4.22 -22.62 -3.06
N ALA A 127 5.30 -23.26 -2.61
CA ALA A 127 6.50 -22.57 -2.13
C ALA A 127 7.30 -22.09 -3.36
N LEU A 128 7.01 -20.90 -3.84
CA LEU A 128 7.49 -20.37 -5.13
C LEU A 128 9.02 -20.31 -5.27
N GLY A 129 9.73 -20.17 -4.14
CA GLY A 129 11.20 -20.17 -4.14
C GLY A 129 11.84 -21.56 -4.26
N VAL A 130 11.04 -22.63 -4.22
CA VAL A 130 11.52 -24.04 -4.30
C VAL A 130 10.76 -24.81 -5.38
N PHE A 131 9.45 -24.66 -5.45
CA PHE A 131 8.56 -25.42 -6.35
C PHE A 131 7.63 -24.47 -7.13
N PRO A 132 8.16 -23.55 -7.97
CA PRO A 132 7.33 -22.67 -8.78
C PRO A 132 6.54 -23.45 -9.82
N PRO A 133 5.34 -22.99 -10.23
CA PRO A 133 4.60 -23.53 -11.35
C PRO A 133 5.40 -23.44 -12.65
N SER A 134 5.15 -24.32 -13.59
CA SER A 134 5.87 -24.38 -14.88
C SER A 134 5.74 -23.12 -15.73
N ASP A 135 4.64 -22.36 -15.59
CA ASP A 135 4.36 -21.12 -16.28
C ASP A 135 4.82 -19.86 -15.52
N TRP A 136 5.48 -20.02 -14.36
CA TRP A 136 5.82 -18.92 -13.46
C TRP A 136 6.63 -17.81 -14.11
N VAL A 137 7.65 -18.15 -14.90
CA VAL A 137 8.47 -17.17 -15.61
C VAL A 137 7.62 -16.36 -16.60
N LYS A 138 6.74 -17.03 -17.36
CA LYS A 138 5.83 -16.36 -18.30
C LYS A 138 4.87 -15.40 -17.57
N ARG A 139 4.33 -15.81 -16.42
CA ARG A 139 3.46 -14.97 -15.58
C ARG A 139 4.19 -13.72 -15.07
N LEU A 140 5.42 -13.88 -14.57
CA LEU A 140 6.24 -12.74 -14.15
C LEU A 140 6.53 -11.76 -15.29
N GLN A 141 6.84 -12.29 -16.48
CA GLN A 141 7.09 -11.46 -17.67
C GLN A 141 5.86 -10.70 -18.14
N ALA A 142 4.69 -11.33 -18.13
CA ALA A 142 3.44 -10.71 -18.56
C ALA A 142 2.85 -9.72 -17.53
N SER A 143 3.28 -9.76 -16.28
CA SER A 143 2.79 -8.90 -15.20
C SER A 143 3.88 -7.96 -14.68
N LEU A 144 4.72 -8.43 -13.76
CA LEU A 144 5.68 -7.59 -13.03
C LEU A 144 6.78 -7.05 -13.94
N ILE A 145 7.35 -7.86 -14.83
CA ILE A 145 8.44 -7.40 -15.72
C ILE A 145 7.91 -6.47 -16.82
N ALA A 146 6.67 -6.66 -17.27
CA ALA A 146 6.04 -5.77 -18.26
C ALA A 146 5.88 -4.32 -17.77
N VAL A 147 5.85 -4.11 -16.47
CA VAL A 147 5.68 -2.79 -15.84
C VAL A 147 6.84 -2.42 -14.90
N ALA A 148 7.96 -3.11 -15.01
CA ALA A 148 9.13 -2.85 -14.17
C ALA A 148 9.63 -1.41 -14.34
N PRO A 149 10.08 -0.76 -13.24
CA PRO A 149 10.69 0.56 -13.36
C PRO A 149 11.86 0.55 -14.36
N PRO A 150 12.04 1.61 -15.14
CA PRO A 150 13.15 1.68 -16.09
C PRO A 150 14.50 1.34 -15.43
N GLY A 151 15.27 0.43 -16.05
CA GLY A 151 16.57 0.00 -15.51
C GLY A 151 16.54 -1.14 -14.48
N LEU A 152 15.37 -1.49 -13.92
CA LEU A 152 15.20 -2.60 -12.98
C LEU A 152 14.55 -3.80 -13.66
N ARG A 153 15.34 -4.85 -13.87
CA ARG A 153 14.90 -6.06 -14.58
C ARG A 153 14.75 -7.28 -13.68
N GLU A 154 15.04 -7.10 -12.40
CA GLU A 154 14.97 -8.17 -11.40
C GLU A 154 13.88 -7.86 -10.39
N VAL A 155 13.12 -8.88 -10.03
CA VAL A 155 12.01 -8.78 -9.07
C VAL A 155 12.03 -9.97 -8.13
N GLN A 156 11.74 -9.69 -6.87
CA GLN A 156 11.46 -10.70 -5.85
C GLN A 156 10.01 -10.52 -5.40
N THR A 157 9.20 -11.54 -5.59
CA THR A 157 7.81 -11.56 -5.10
C THR A 157 7.75 -11.80 -3.60
N MET A 158 6.75 -11.20 -2.93
CA MET A 158 6.47 -11.32 -1.50
C MET A 158 4.96 -11.39 -1.25
N ALA A 159 4.54 -11.74 -0.03
CA ALA A 159 3.13 -11.86 0.31
C ALA A 159 2.42 -10.51 0.51
N CYS A 160 3.13 -9.48 0.99
CA CYS A 160 2.57 -8.17 1.30
C CYS A 160 3.65 -7.07 1.35
N GLY A 161 3.23 -5.80 1.51
CA GLY A 161 4.13 -4.65 1.58
C GLY A 161 5.15 -4.73 2.71
N ALA A 162 4.74 -5.09 3.93
CA ALA A 162 5.66 -5.21 5.06
C ALA A 162 6.76 -6.27 4.80
N CYS A 163 6.38 -7.44 4.22
CA CYS A 163 7.36 -8.43 3.78
C CYS A 163 8.30 -7.88 2.71
N SER A 164 7.79 -7.09 1.78
CA SER A 164 8.59 -6.46 0.72
C SER A 164 9.65 -5.53 1.30
N ILE A 165 9.28 -4.69 2.26
CA ILE A 165 10.18 -3.77 2.96
C ILE A 165 11.26 -4.56 3.75
N GLU A 166 10.87 -5.54 4.56
CA GLU A 166 11.84 -6.31 5.36
C GLU A 166 12.85 -7.05 4.50
N HIS A 167 12.40 -7.68 3.41
CA HIS A 167 13.31 -8.38 2.51
C HIS A 167 14.12 -7.43 1.62
N GLY A 168 13.58 -6.27 1.28
CA GLY A 168 14.34 -5.18 0.63
C GLY A 168 15.48 -4.67 1.54
N MET A 169 15.20 -4.36 2.80
CA MET A 169 16.23 -3.98 3.78
C MET A 169 17.26 -5.09 3.96
N LYS A 170 16.81 -6.35 4.06
CA LYS A 170 17.71 -7.51 4.14
C LYS A 170 18.61 -7.62 2.92
N ALA A 171 18.09 -7.34 1.70
CA ALA A 171 18.89 -7.31 0.49
C ALA A 171 19.98 -6.22 0.52
N MET A 172 19.66 -5.03 1.05
CA MET A 172 20.65 -3.96 1.24
C MET A 172 21.76 -4.36 2.21
N PHE A 173 21.42 -4.95 3.37
CA PHE A 173 22.41 -5.47 4.33
C PHE A 173 23.32 -6.54 3.69
N ILE A 174 22.74 -7.48 2.96
CA ILE A 174 23.49 -8.55 2.29
C ILE A 174 24.44 -7.98 1.23
N ALA A 175 23.96 -7.05 0.39
CA ALA A 175 24.76 -6.45 -0.66
C ALA A 175 25.93 -5.63 -0.09
N TYR A 176 25.68 -4.82 0.95
CA TYR A 176 26.70 -4.07 1.65
C TYR A 176 27.79 -4.98 2.22
N GLN A 177 27.42 -6.03 2.95
CA GLN A 177 28.39 -6.95 3.55
C GLN A 177 29.15 -7.75 2.50
N ARG A 178 28.51 -8.15 1.41
CA ARG A 178 29.19 -8.79 0.28
C ARG A 178 30.23 -7.86 -0.34
N LYS A 179 29.90 -6.60 -0.58
CA LYS A 179 30.82 -5.58 -1.09
C LYS A 179 32.01 -5.42 -0.14
N LYS A 180 31.76 -5.32 1.18
CA LYS A 180 32.78 -5.19 2.20
C LYS A 180 33.75 -6.39 2.26
N ARG A 181 33.25 -7.60 1.97
CA ARG A 181 34.07 -8.81 1.82
C ARG A 181 34.80 -8.93 0.47
N GLY A 182 34.67 -7.94 -0.42
CA GLY A 182 35.24 -8.01 -1.78
C GLY A 182 34.65 -9.12 -2.63
N GLY A 183 33.37 -9.44 -2.46
CA GLY A 183 32.66 -10.50 -3.17
C GLY A 183 32.91 -11.92 -2.64
N LYS A 184 33.75 -12.11 -1.62
CA LYS A 184 34.04 -13.42 -1.03
C LYS A 184 32.81 -13.96 -0.27
N PRO A 185 32.63 -15.29 -0.16
CA PRO A 185 31.61 -15.88 0.67
C PRO A 185 31.83 -15.56 2.16
N PRO A 186 30.78 -15.65 3.01
CA PRO A 186 30.91 -15.48 4.44
C PRO A 186 31.95 -16.44 5.06
N SER A 187 32.72 -15.95 6.03
CA SER A 187 33.70 -16.75 6.78
C SER A 187 32.99 -17.72 7.74
N LYS A 188 33.71 -18.74 8.23
CA LYS A 188 33.20 -19.65 9.27
C LYS A 188 32.80 -18.90 10.54
N GLU A 189 33.58 -17.91 10.93
CA GLU A 189 33.29 -17.08 12.11
C GLU A 189 32.01 -16.27 11.93
N GLU A 190 31.80 -15.60 10.77
CA GLU A 190 30.55 -14.91 10.44
C GLU A 190 29.34 -15.86 10.49
N LEU A 191 29.48 -17.08 9.95
CA LEU A 191 28.41 -18.08 9.96
C LEU A 191 28.09 -18.59 11.37
N GLN A 192 29.08 -18.72 12.24
CA GLN A 192 28.89 -19.18 13.63
C GLN A 192 28.32 -18.07 14.51
N SER A 193 28.84 -16.86 14.40
CA SER A 193 28.40 -15.74 15.23
C SER A 193 27.01 -15.22 14.89
N CYS A 194 26.58 -15.27 13.62
CA CYS A 194 25.22 -14.82 13.25
C CYS A 194 24.12 -15.69 13.86
N VAL A 195 24.35 -16.99 14.10
CA VAL A 195 23.36 -17.90 14.69
C VAL A 195 23.04 -17.53 16.15
N ILE A 196 23.98 -16.88 16.83
CA ILE A 196 23.81 -16.40 18.22
C ILE A 196 23.66 -14.87 18.30
N ASN A 197 23.31 -14.22 17.20
CA ASN A 197 23.08 -12.77 17.08
C ASN A 197 24.29 -11.92 17.46
N GLN A 198 25.50 -12.35 17.15
CA GLN A 198 26.74 -11.67 17.49
C GLN A 198 27.55 -11.25 16.26
N ALA A 199 28.33 -10.20 16.41
CA ALA A 199 29.33 -9.81 15.41
C ALA A 199 30.42 -10.91 15.31
N PRO A 200 31.09 -11.06 14.15
CA PRO A 200 30.95 -10.26 12.93
C PRO A 200 29.77 -10.65 12.03
N GLY A 201 29.12 -11.80 12.25
CA GLY A 201 28.04 -12.33 11.41
C GLY A 201 26.72 -11.56 11.54
N SER A 202 26.45 -10.94 12.69
CA SER A 202 25.35 -10.00 12.92
C SER A 202 25.92 -8.60 13.18
N PRO A 203 26.27 -7.84 12.12
CA PRO A 203 26.90 -6.52 12.25
C PRO A 203 25.88 -5.45 12.64
N ASP A 204 26.35 -4.39 13.31
CA ASP A 204 25.54 -3.23 13.67
C ASP A 204 25.43 -2.26 12.47
N LEU A 205 24.49 -2.53 11.58
CA LEU A 205 24.18 -1.76 10.39
C LEU A 205 22.86 -1.03 10.54
N CYS A 206 22.71 0.13 9.88
CA CYS A 206 21.53 0.97 9.99
C CYS A 206 20.85 1.23 8.65
N ILE A 207 19.54 1.43 8.70
CA ILE A 207 18.74 2.02 7.63
C ILE A 207 18.30 3.42 8.11
N LEU A 208 18.51 4.44 7.28
CA LEU A 208 17.97 5.76 7.52
C LEU A 208 16.54 5.83 6.97
N SER A 209 15.61 6.29 7.79
CA SER A 209 14.22 6.53 7.43
C SER A 209 13.81 7.97 7.76
N PHE A 210 12.55 8.33 7.50
CA PHE A 210 12.07 9.70 7.71
C PHE A 210 11.03 9.78 8.84
N LYS A 211 11.00 10.91 9.55
CA LYS A 211 9.92 11.24 10.49
C LYS A 211 8.58 11.15 9.75
N HIS A 212 7.54 10.65 10.43
CA HIS A 212 6.20 10.43 9.89
C HIS A 212 6.07 9.36 8.80
N ALA A 213 7.15 8.68 8.39
CA ALA A 213 7.10 7.62 7.38
C ALA A 213 6.30 6.39 7.84
N PHE A 214 5.74 5.67 6.86
CA PHE A 214 5.04 4.41 7.08
C PHE A 214 5.48 3.35 6.08
N HIS A 215 6.18 2.32 6.56
CA HIS A 215 6.71 1.23 5.75
C HIS A 215 6.20 -0.17 6.14
N GLY A 216 5.22 -0.24 7.03
CA GLY A 216 4.62 -1.49 7.50
C GLY A 216 4.63 -1.63 9.02
N ARG A 217 4.10 -2.76 9.54
CA ARG A 217 3.89 -3.01 10.96
C ARG A 217 4.41 -4.37 11.44
N THR A 218 5.13 -5.13 10.63
CA THR A 218 5.92 -6.27 11.08
C THR A 218 7.21 -5.77 11.73
N MET A 219 7.91 -6.60 12.50
CA MET A 219 9.00 -6.15 13.36
C MET A 219 10.08 -5.34 12.62
N GLY A 220 10.59 -5.82 11.49
CA GLY A 220 11.63 -5.10 10.75
C GLY A 220 11.10 -3.85 10.05
N SER A 221 9.91 -3.89 9.44
CA SER A 221 9.31 -2.73 8.80
C SER A 221 8.87 -1.66 9.81
N LEU A 222 8.51 -2.07 11.03
CA LEU A 222 8.15 -1.17 12.11
C LEU A 222 9.36 -0.36 12.63
N ALA A 223 10.58 -0.88 12.47
CA ALA A 223 11.82 -0.16 12.80
C ALA A 223 11.96 1.15 12.01
N VAL A 224 11.46 1.18 10.77
CA VAL A 224 11.50 2.34 9.85
C VAL A 224 10.14 3.06 9.70
N THR A 225 9.11 2.65 10.45
CA THR A 225 7.78 3.29 10.51
C THR A 225 7.70 4.25 11.69
N HIS A 226 7.30 5.51 11.44
CA HIS A 226 7.29 6.60 12.44
C HIS A 226 6.01 7.45 12.41
N SER A 227 4.95 6.97 11.74
CA SER A 227 3.74 7.76 11.47
C SER A 227 2.83 7.96 12.69
N LYS A 228 2.70 6.97 13.58
CA LYS A 228 1.82 7.07 14.76
C LYS A 228 2.41 6.34 15.97
N PRO A 229 2.33 6.92 17.19
CA PRO A 229 2.85 6.30 18.42
C PRO A 229 2.29 4.90 18.67
N LEU A 230 0.97 4.70 18.53
CA LEU A 230 0.30 3.42 18.78
C LEU A 230 0.75 2.28 17.85
N HIS A 231 1.42 2.58 16.74
CA HIS A 231 1.99 1.54 15.89
C HIS A 231 3.26 0.93 16.50
N LYS A 232 3.96 1.67 17.38
CA LYS A 232 5.28 1.32 17.90
C LYS A 232 5.32 1.12 19.41
N LEU A 233 4.26 1.48 20.11
CA LEU A 233 4.19 1.33 21.56
C LEU A 233 4.49 -0.13 21.96
N ASP A 234 5.30 -0.33 23.00
CA ASP A 234 5.72 -1.64 23.54
C ASP A 234 6.54 -2.51 22.57
N PHE A 235 7.04 -1.92 21.48
CA PHE A 235 7.83 -2.62 20.49
C PHE A 235 9.34 -2.32 20.64
N PRO A 236 10.20 -3.35 20.83
CA PRO A 236 11.66 -3.17 20.88
C PRO A 236 12.20 -2.86 19.47
N ALA A 237 12.52 -1.62 19.21
CA ALA A 237 13.04 -1.15 17.92
C ALA A 237 14.56 -0.91 17.99
N PRO A 238 15.31 -1.16 16.89
CA PRO A 238 16.70 -0.73 16.80
C PRO A 238 16.78 0.80 16.81
N ASP A 239 17.84 1.32 17.40
CA ASP A 239 18.19 2.74 17.33
C ASP A 239 18.84 3.03 15.97
N TRP A 240 18.05 3.39 14.98
CA TRP A 240 18.45 3.75 13.62
C TRP A 240 18.20 5.22 13.33
N PRO A 241 18.97 5.86 12.43
CA PRO A 241 18.81 7.27 12.13
C PRO A 241 17.48 7.60 11.46
N MET A 242 16.92 8.75 11.85
CA MET A 242 15.62 9.24 11.35
C MET A 242 15.74 10.71 10.98
N ALA A 243 15.67 11.02 9.68
CA ALA A 243 15.73 12.37 9.13
C ALA A 243 14.35 13.05 9.09
N PRO A 244 14.29 14.39 9.05
CA PRO A 244 13.04 15.09 8.72
C PRO A 244 12.69 14.89 7.24
N PHE A 245 11.38 14.78 6.93
CA PHE A 245 10.86 14.89 5.58
C PHE A 245 10.33 16.32 5.38
N PRO A 246 10.43 16.92 4.18
CA PRO A 246 9.97 18.30 3.96
C PRO A 246 8.48 18.48 4.26
N ILE A 247 8.13 19.57 4.94
CA ILE A 247 6.75 20.00 5.16
C ILE A 247 6.55 21.30 4.41
N LEU A 248 6.06 21.17 3.17
CA LEU A 248 5.92 22.31 2.27
C LEU A 248 4.77 23.22 2.66
N LYS A 249 4.95 24.53 2.44
CA LYS A 249 3.92 25.57 2.55
C LYS A 249 3.15 25.63 1.24
N TYR A 250 1.85 25.93 1.36
CA TYR A 250 0.92 26.08 0.23
C TYR A 250 0.25 27.45 0.25
N PRO A 251 -0.10 28.03 -0.90
CA PRO A 251 0.16 27.54 -2.26
C PRO A 251 1.66 27.41 -2.55
N LEU A 252 2.05 26.45 -3.39
CA LEU A 252 3.48 26.20 -3.67
C LEU A 252 4.13 27.38 -4.38
N GLU A 253 3.41 28.01 -5.32
CA GLU A 253 3.85 29.14 -6.12
C GLU A 253 4.16 30.40 -5.30
N ASP A 254 3.49 30.58 -4.16
CA ASP A 254 3.68 31.74 -3.27
C ASP A 254 4.82 31.49 -2.26
N ASN A 255 5.27 30.25 -2.10
CA ASN A 255 6.21 29.85 -1.06
C ASN A 255 7.48 29.17 -1.62
N ILE A 256 7.87 29.46 -2.84
CA ILE A 256 8.96 28.77 -3.55
C ILE A 256 10.26 28.79 -2.74
N ARG A 257 10.67 29.97 -2.28
CA ARG A 257 11.94 30.15 -1.54
C ARG A 257 11.93 29.40 -0.19
N GLU A 258 10.85 29.52 0.55
CA GLU A 258 10.71 28.88 1.86
C GLU A 258 10.72 27.35 1.70
N ASN A 259 10.04 26.83 0.69
CA ASN A 259 9.99 25.41 0.40
C ASN A 259 11.36 24.86 -0.03
N GLN A 260 12.10 25.59 -0.87
CA GLN A 260 13.47 25.21 -1.24
C GLN A 260 14.42 25.20 -0.03
N LEU A 261 14.28 26.16 0.89
CA LEU A 261 15.08 26.19 2.12
C LEU A 261 14.75 25.01 3.05
N GLU A 262 13.47 24.65 3.16
CA GLU A 262 13.03 23.49 3.96
C GLU A 262 13.57 22.18 3.37
N GLU A 263 13.46 21.98 2.06
CA GLU A 263 14.00 20.80 1.39
C GLU A 263 15.52 20.70 1.53
N LYS A 264 16.24 21.81 1.35
CA LYS A 264 17.68 21.88 1.56
C LYS A 264 18.05 21.50 2.99
N ARG A 265 17.36 22.06 4.00
CA ARG A 265 17.57 21.72 5.43
C ARG A 265 17.38 20.23 5.68
N CYS A 266 16.36 19.62 5.09
CA CYS A 266 16.10 18.19 5.23
C CYS A 266 17.22 17.35 4.60
N LEU A 267 17.73 17.73 3.43
CA LEU A 267 18.85 17.05 2.77
C LEU A 267 20.16 17.18 3.56
N GLU A 268 20.45 18.36 4.09
CA GLU A 268 21.63 18.60 4.96
C GLU A 268 21.58 17.69 6.21
N GLU A 269 20.42 17.50 6.80
CA GLU A 269 20.23 16.60 7.94
C GLU A 269 20.41 15.13 7.57
N VAL A 270 19.92 14.69 6.39
CA VAL A 270 20.17 13.33 5.86
C VAL A 270 21.69 13.08 5.76
N GLU A 271 22.41 14.01 5.13
CA GLU A 271 23.84 13.89 4.97
C GLU A 271 24.59 13.88 6.33
N HIS A 272 24.20 14.78 7.23
CA HIS A 272 24.74 14.84 8.60
C HIS A 272 24.55 13.52 9.35
N LEU A 273 23.37 12.93 9.28
CA LEU A 273 23.06 11.65 9.93
C LEU A 273 23.91 10.51 9.35
N ILE A 274 24.05 10.41 8.04
CA ILE A 274 24.89 9.38 7.39
C ILE A 274 26.34 9.51 7.91
N VAL A 275 26.92 10.69 7.88
CA VAL A 275 28.29 10.93 8.34
C VAL A 275 28.45 10.61 9.82
N THR A 276 27.50 11.05 10.65
CA THR A 276 27.56 10.88 12.10
C THR A 276 27.45 9.40 12.50
N TRP A 277 26.56 8.63 11.88
CA TRP A 277 26.39 7.23 12.18
C TRP A 277 27.54 6.37 11.67
N ASN A 278 28.11 6.71 10.51
CA ASN A 278 29.33 6.08 10.00
C ASN A 278 30.51 6.27 10.97
N ARG A 279 30.66 7.47 11.57
CA ARG A 279 31.70 7.74 12.59
C ARG A 279 31.53 6.94 13.88
N LYS A 280 30.30 6.53 14.21
CA LYS A 280 30.00 5.66 15.36
C LYS A 280 30.24 4.17 15.07
N ASN A 281 30.84 3.82 13.93
CA ASN A 281 30.96 2.43 13.44
C ASN A 281 29.63 1.69 13.29
N ARG A 282 28.54 2.43 13.04
CA ARG A 282 27.19 1.95 12.75
C ARG A 282 26.77 2.47 11.37
N PRO A 283 27.34 1.95 10.29
CA PRO A 283 27.17 2.55 8.98
C PRO A 283 25.72 2.47 8.50
N VAL A 284 25.26 3.59 7.90
CA VAL A 284 23.99 3.65 7.18
C VAL A 284 24.20 2.98 5.82
N VAL A 285 23.53 1.87 5.58
CA VAL A 285 23.67 1.09 4.34
C VAL A 285 22.55 1.33 3.32
N GLY A 286 21.46 1.96 3.77
CA GLY A 286 20.34 2.31 2.93
C GLY A 286 19.52 3.46 3.50
N VAL A 287 18.90 4.20 2.59
CA VAL A 287 17.86 5.19 2.86
C VAL A 287 16.56 4.64 2.30
N ILE A 288 15.50 4.64 3.11
CA ILE A 288 14.14 4.28 2.68
C ILE A 288 13.24 5.50 2.74
N VAL A 289 12.48 5.74 1.65
CA VAL A 289 11.61 6.91 1.50
C VAL A 289 10.37 6.57 0.72
N GLU A 290 9.21 7.15 1.10
CA GLU A 290 8.00 7.15 0.28
C GLU A 290 8.08 8.30 -0.75
N PRO A 291 7.66 8.13 -2.01
CA PRO A 291 7.53 9.25 -2.97
C PRO A 291 6.61 10.37 -2.46
N MET A 292 5.55 10.00 -1.75
CA MET A 292 4.68 10.86 -0.98
C MET A 292 4.39 10.17 0.36
N GLN A 293 4.66 10.86 1.47
CA GLN A 293 4.40 10.29 2.80
C GLN A 293 2.90 10.13 3.05
N ALA A 294 2.39 8.90 2.94
CA ALA A 294 0.97 8.63 2.99
C ALA A 294 0.35 8.80 4.41
N GLU A 295 0.74 7.94 5.35
CA GLU A 295 0.19 7.95 6.72
C GLU A 295 0.65 9.19 7.51
N GLY A 296 1.76 9.80 7.14
CA GLY A 296 2.28 11.02 7.73
C GLY A 296 1.51 12.29 7.40
N GLY A 297 0.50 12.22 6.52
CA GLY A 297 -0.35 13.34 6.16
C GLY A 297 -0.29 13.76 4.70
N ASP A 298 0.00 12.84 3.79
CA ASP A 298 0.20 13.09 2.36
C ASP A 298 1.17 14.26 2.12
N ASN A 299 2.37 14.16 2.69
CA ASN A 299 3.40 15.15 2.47
C ASN A 299 4.12 14.89 1.15
N PHE A 300 4.23 15.94 0.35
CA PHE A 300 4.91 15.94 -0.94
C PHE A 300 6.28 16.63 -0.81
N ALA A 301 7.18 16.30 -1.72
CA ALA A 301 8.44 17.00 -1.92
C ALA A 301 8.68 17.20 -3.44
N SER A 302 9.56 18.12 -3.78
CA SER A 302 9.89 18.42 -5.18
C SER A 302 10.74 17.32 -5.84
N ALA A 303 10.81 17.33 -7.16
CA ALA A 303 11.74 16.48 -7.90
C ALA A 303 13.20 16.74 -7.48
N GLU A 304 13.55 18.00 -7.23
CA GLU A 304 14.85 18.45 -6.80
C GLU A 304 15.25 17.85 -5.44
N PHE A 305 14.30 17.71 -4.51
CA PHE A 305 14.55 17.04 -3.24
C PHE A 305 14.95 15.56 -3.46
N PHE A 306 14.22 14.82 -4.29
CA PHE A 306 14.53 13.42 -4.55
C PHE A 306 15.82 13.23 -5.35
N GLN A 307 16.13 14.15 -6.27
CA GLN A 307 17.41 14.19 -6.97
C GLN A 307 18.56 14.45 -5.99
N GLY A 308 18.43 15.44 -5.09
CA GLY A 308 19.39 15.72 -4.05
C GLY A 308 19.59 14.55 -3.08
N LEU A 309 18.49 13.85 -2.72
CA LEU A 309 18.56 12.65 -1.89
C LEU A 309 19.34 11.53 -2.59
N GLN A 310 19.10 11.33 -3.89
CA GLN A 310 19.85 10.36 -4.69
C GLN A 310 21.35 10.74 -4.77
N ASP A 311 21.66 12.02 -4.96
CA ASP A 311 23.06 12.50 -5.01
C ASP A 311 23.80 12.21 -3.69
N ILE A 312 23.15 12.40 -2.54
CA ILE A 312 23.70 12.05 -1.24
C ILE A 312 23.93 10.54 -1.14
N CYS A 313 22.93 9.72 -1.55
CA CYS A 313 23.06 8.27 -1.54
C CYS A 313 24.25 7.80 -2.40
N LEU A 314 24.39 8.32 -3.62
CA LEU A 314 25.52 8.02 -4.51
C LEU A 314 26.85 8.47 -3.92
N LYS A 315 26.94 9.66 -3.34
CA LYS A 315 28.14 10.22 -2.71
C LYS A 315 28.69 9.33 -1.59
N TYR A 316 27.81 8.75 -0.79
CA TYR A 316 28.19 7.95 0.39
C TYR A 316 28.08 6.43 0.16
N ASP A 317 27.78 5.98 -1.07
CA ASP A 317 27.60 4.57 -1.40
C ASP A 317 26.53 3.90 -0.54
N VAL A 318 25.40 4.59 -0.36
CA VAL A 318 24.22 4.18 0.40
C VAL A 318 23.11 3.82 -0.57
N SER A 319 22.43 2.70 -0.34
CA SER A 319 21.33 2.25 -1.19
C SER A 319 20.11 3.18 -1.09
N LEU A 320 19.48 3.54 -2.20
CA LEU A 320 18.21 4.26 -2.23
C LEU A 320 17.04 3.28 -2.46
N CYS A 321 16.19 3.12 -1.45
CA CYS A 321 14.97 2.33 -1.50
C CYS A 321 13.75 3.25 -1.58
N MET A 322 13.07 3.26 -2.73
CA MET A 322 11.87 4.07 -2.96
C MET A 322 10.62 3.22 -2.73
N ASP A 323 9.92 3.45 -1.62
CA ASP A 323 8.72 2.68 -1.23
C ASP A 323 7.49 3.10 -2.04
N GLU A 324 7.20 2.34 -3.08
CA GLU A 324 6.06 2.54 -3.99
C GLU A 324 4.82 1.68 -3.60
N ILE A 325 4.77 1.16 -2.38
CA ILE A 325 3.68 0.28 -1.95
C ILE A 325 2.31 0.95 -2.10
N GLN A 326 2.22 2.25 -1.85
CA GLN A 326 0.94 2.97 -1.94
C GLN A 326 0.81 3.80 -3.22
N THR A 327 1.89 4.25 -3.80
CA THR A 327 1.94 5.15 -4.95
C THR A 327 2.03 4.43 -6.29
N GLY A 328 2.56 3.21 -6.30
CA GLY A 328 2.71 2.42 -7.52
C GLY A 328 1.39 1.93 -8.12
N CYS A 329 1.47 1.40 -9.33
CA CYS A 329 0.35 0.92 -10.15
C CYS A 329 -0.54 2.04 -10.73
N GLY A 330 0.03 3.21 -11.06
CA GLY A 330 -0.64 4.18 -11.92
C GLY A 330 -1.44 5.30 -11.24
N THR A 331 -1.57 5.27 -9.92
CA THR A 331 -2.44 6.22 -9.18
C THR A 331 -2.00 7.68 -9.29
N THR A 332 -0.74 7.95 -9.67
CA THR A 332 -0.18 9.30 -9.89
C THR A 332 -0.16 9.73 -11.37
N GLY A 333 -0.76 8.94 -12.27
CA GLY A 333 -0.74 9.20 -13.71
C GLY A 333 0.51 8.69 -14.44
N LYS A 334 1.51 8.21 -13.71
CA LYS A 334 2.60 7.34 -14.18
C LYS A 334 2.53 6.01 -13.46
N PHE A 335 3.13 4.94 -14.00
CA PHE A 335 3.00 3.62 -13.37
C PHE A 335 3.68 3.60 -11.99
N TRP A 336 4.85 4.25 -11.87
CA TRP A 336 5.59 4.46 -10.63
C TRP A 336 5.72 5.96 -10.34
N ALA A 337 5.46 6.38 -9.10
CA ALA A 337 5.49 7.79 -8.73
C ALA A 337 6.89 8.41 -8.89
N HIS A 338 7.96 7.66 -8.62
CA HIS A 338 9.32 8.16 -8.77
C HIS A 338 9.68 8.55 -10.23
N GLU A 339 8.92 8.10 -11.23
CA GLU A 339 9.09 8.54 -12.61
C GLU A 339 8.84 10.05 -12.81
N HIS A 340 8.15 10.70 -11.87
CA HIS A 340 7.94 12.15 -11.88
C HIS A 340 9.19 12.94 -11.46
N PHE A 341 10.16 12.29 -10.80
CA PHE A 341 11.28 13.00 -10.19
C PHE A 341 12.50 13.15 -11.10
N ASN A 342 12.50 12.53 -12.27
CA ASN A 342 13.61 12.57 -13.23
C ASN A 342 14.97 12.27 -12.57
N LEU A 343 15.02 11.22 -11.77
CA LEU A 343 16.23 10.76 -11.10
C LEU A 343 17.33 10.46 -12.13
N ARG A 344 18.61 10.64 -11.77
CA ARG A 344 19.75 10.37 -12.66
C ARG A 344 19.84 8.92 -13.08
N GLU A 345 19.45 8.01 -12.19
CA GLU A 345 19.33 6.58 -12.42
C GLU A 345 18.16 6.02 -11.61
N SER A 346 17.72 4.81 -11.93
CA SER A 346 16.68 4.14 -11.15
C SER A 346 17.08 4.03 -9.67
N PRO A 347 16.11 4.09 -8.74
CA PRO A 347 16.36 3.68 -7.37
C PRO A 347 17.00 2.30 -7.29
N ASP A 348 17.72 2.00 -6.22
CA ASP A 348 18.36 0.70 -6.05
C ASP A 348 17.34 -0.41 -5.81
N LEU A 349 16.31 -0.10 -5.02
CA LEU A 349 15.19 -0.99 -4.73
C LEU A 349 13.85 -0.21 -4.80
N VAL A 350 12.82 -0.89 -5.32
CA VAL A 350 11.45 -0.36 -5.42
C VAL A 350 10.47 -1.40 -4.89
N PRO A 351 10.15 -1.38 -3.58
CA PRO A 351 9.08 -2.19 -3.00
C PRO A 351 7.70 -1.79 -3.52
N PHE A 352 6.85 -2.79 -3.73
CA PHE A 352 5.47 -2.61 -4.19
C PHE A 352 4.50 -3.56 -3.50
N SER A 353 3.22 -3.18 -3.45
CA SER A 353 2.09 -4.00 -2.99
C SER A 353 0.75 -3.33 -3.34
N LYS A 354 -0.28 -3.47 -2.48
CA LYS A 354 -1.60 -2.81 -2.60
C LYS A 354 -2.24 -2.98 -3.98
N LYS A 355 -2.31 -1.93 -4.82
CA LYS A 355 -2.91 -1.99 -6.18
C LYS A 355 -2.21 -3.00 -7.10
N MET A 356 -0.96 -3.37 -6.81
CA MET A 356 -0.26 -4.47 -7.49
C MET A 356 -0.77 -5.86 -7.09
N LEU A 357 -1.75 -5.96 -6.19
CA LEU A 357 -2.38 -7.18 -5.66
C LEU A 357 -1.44 -8.18 -4.98
N THR A 358 -0.17 -8.18 -5.33
CA THR A 358 0.90 -8.97 -4.71
C THR A 358 1.95 -8.05 -4.11
N GLY A 359 2.73 -8.54 -3.13
CA GLY A 359 3.91 -7.85 -2.65
C GLY A 359 5.15 -8.24 -3.45
N GLY A 360 6.20 -7.44 -3.30
CA GLY A 360 7.50 -7.68 -3.92
C GLY A 360 8.37 -6.44 -3.93
N PHE A 361 9.54 -6.57 -4.49
CA PHE A 361 10.41 -5.44 -4.76
C PHE A 361 11.25 -5.69 -6.01
N TYR A 362 11.43 -4.64 -6.82
CA TYR A 362 12.42 -4.61 -7.89
C TYR A 362 13.76 -4.18 -7.31
N TYR A 363 14.84 -4.59 -7.96
CA TYR A 363 16.19 -4.27 -7.50
C TYR A 363 17.23 -4.32 -8.63
N LYS A 364 18.32 -3.58 -8.46
CA LYS A 364 19.48 -3.67 -9.36
C LYS A 364 20.20 -5.00 -9.15
N ALA A 365 20.77 -5.57 -10.20
CA ALA A 365 21.34 -6.94 -10.25
C ALA A 365 22.33 -7.25 -9.11
N HIS A 366 23.08 -6.26 -8.64
CA HIS A 366 24.05 -6.47 -7.56
C HIS A 366 23.43 -6.67 -6.16
N TYR A 367 22.11 -6.46 -5.98
CA TYR A 367 21.39 -6.81 -4.74
C TYR A 367 20.93 -8.27 -4.70
N ARG A 368 21.01 -9.01 -5.80
CA ARG A 368 20.65 -10.43 -5.82
C ARG A 368 21.61 -11.21 -4.90
N PRO A 369 21.10 -11.89 -3.85
CA PRO A 369 21.93 -12.79 -3.05
C PRO A 369 22.50 -13.92 -3.91
N GLN A 370 23.76 -14.30 -3.65
CA GLN A 370 24.38 -15.42 -4.36
C GLN A 370 24.02 -16.76 -3.68
N GLU A 371 23.82 -16.74 -2.37
CA GLU A 371 23.43 -17.91 -1.61
C GLU A 371 21.92 -18.11 -1.66
N ALA A 372 21.48 -19.35 -1.88
CA ALA A 372 20.07 -19.71 -1.89
C ALA A 372 19.40 -19.41 -0.53
N LEU A 373 18.10 -19.17 -0.53
CA LEU A 373 17.23 -18.99 0.63
C LEU A 373 17.53 -17.78 1.53
N ARG A 374 18.45 -16.90 1.18
CA ARG A 374 18.74 -15.70 1.98
C ARG A 374 17.63 -14.66 1.93
N ILE A 375 16.96 -14.51 0.81
CA ILE A 375 15.74 -13.70 0.65
C ILE A 375 14.58 -14.68 0.44
N PHE A 376 13.96 -15.09 1.53
CA PHE A 376 13.02 -16.19 1.50
C PHE A 376 12.03 -16.14 2.68
N ASN A 377 10.80 -16.50 2.42
CA ASN A 377 9.83 -17.03 3.37
C ASN A 377 9.10 -18.19 2.68
N THR A 378 8.26 -18.96 3.38
CA THR A 378 7.72 -20.22 2.87
C THR A 378 7.09 -20.12 1.48
N TRP A 379 6.30 -19.08 1.20
CA TRP A 379 5.57 -18.96 -0.07
C TRP A 379 6.17 -17.96 -1.06
N VAL A 380 6.83 -16.91 -0.60
CA VAL A 380 7.48 -15.87 -1.41
C VAL A 380 6.53 -15.22 -2.42
N GLY A 381 5.24 -15.11 -2.06
CA GLY A 381 4.19 -14.58 -2.92
C GLY A 381 2.99 -15.51 -3.07
N ASP A 382 2.16 -15.22 -4.07
CA ASP A 382 0.94 -15.96 -4.38
C ASP A 382 0.68 -15.92 -5.89
N PRO A 383 0.71 -17.07 -6.61
CA PRO A 383 0.50 -17.08 -8.05
C PRO A 383 -0.90 -16.62 -8.45
N SER A 384 -1.93 -16.82 -7.62
CA SER A 384 -3.27 -16.34 -7.91
C SER A 384 -3.33 -14.82 -8.03
N LYS A 385 -2.56 -14.10 -7.21
CA LYS A 385 -2.46 -12.64 -7.25
C LYS A 385 -1.68 -12.13 -8.46
N VAL A 386 -0.66 -12.86 -8.88
CA VAL A 386 0.09 -12.54 -10.12
C VAL A 386 -0.78 -12.72 -11.36
N ILE A 387 -1.62 -13.75 -11.41
CA ILE A 387 -2.61 -13.96 -12.48
C ILE A 387 -3.61 -12.80 -12.53
N LEU A 388 -4.12 -12.36 -11.40
CA LEU A 388 -5.01 -11.19 -11.34
C LEU A 388 -4.29 -9.90 -11.73
N LEU A 389 -3.02 -9.72 -11.32
CA LEU A 389 -2.21 -8.57 -11.72
C LEU A 389 -1.98 -8.51 -13.23
N GLU A 390 -1.78 -9.65 -13.89
CA GLU A 390 -1.68 -9.75 -15.35
C GLU A 390 -2.92 -9.16 -16.04
N ALA A 391 -4.11 -9.43 -15.50
CA ALA A 391 -5.36 -8.84 -15.98
C ALA A 391 -5.44 -7.33 -15.67
N VAL A 392 -4.99 -6.88 -14.50
CA VAL A 392 -4.91 -5.45 -14.15
C VAL A 392 -4.03 -4.68 -15.12
N VAL A 393 -2.80 -5.18 -15.35
CA VAL A 393 -1.83 -4.54 -16.26
C VAL A 393 -2.40 -4.41 -17.66
N ARG A 394 -3.05 -5.47 -18.17
CA ARG A 394 -3.71 -5.45 -19.46
C ARG A 394 -4.81 -4.39 -19.52
N VAL A 395 -5.70 -4.31 -18.53
CA VAL A 395 -6.77 -3.30 -18.48
C VAL A 395 -6.20 -1.88 -18.43
N ILE A 396 -5.15 -1.64 -17.66
CA ILE A 396 -4.47 -0.33 -17.61
C ILE A 396 -4.01 0.10 -19.01
N GLN A 397 -3.40 -0.83 -19.77
CA GLN A 397 -2.87 -0.57 -21.10
C GLN A 397 -4.00 -0.42 -22.14
N GLU A 398 -4.93 -1.36 -22.22
CA GLU A 398 -6.03 -1.38 -23.19
C GLU A 398 -6.97 -0.18 -23.06
N GLN A 399 -7.22 0.27 -21.83
CA GLN A 399 -8.13 1.38 -21.56
C GLN A 399 -7.41 2.72 -21.35
N ASN A 400 -6.08 2.77 -21.53
CA ASN A 400 -5.25 3.97 -21.32
C ASN A 400 -5.54 4.66 -19.97
N LEU A 401 -5.60 3.86 -18.88
CA LEU A 401 -6.01 4.36 -17.58
C LEU A 401 -5.08 5.41 -16.99
N LEU A 402 -3.79 5.43 -17.34
CA LEU A 402 -2.86 6.45 -16.86
C LEU A 402 -3.24 7.86 -17.34
N SER A 403 -3.68 8.01 -18.61
CA SER A 403 -4.20 9.27 -19.13
C SER A 403 -5.48 9.68 -18.40
N ARG A 404 -6.41 8.72 -18.20
CA ARG A 404 -7.65 8.96 -17.45
C ARG A 404 -7.39 9.43 -16.02
N VAL A 405 -6.42 8.83 -15.33
CA VAL A 405 -6.01 9.23 -13.98
C VAL A 405 -5.53 10.67 -13.94
N ASN A 406 -4.74 11.13 -14.93
CA ASN A 406 -4.31 12.51 -15.03
C ASN A 406 -5.51 13.45 -15.25
N GLU A 407 -6.33 13.19 -16.26
CA GLU A 407 -7.49 14.03 -16.59
C GLU A 407 -8.52 14.12 -15.45
N THR A 408 -8.76 13.00 -14.77
CA THR A 408 -9.69 12.94 -13.63
C THR A 408 -9.07 13.60 -12.40
N GLY A 409 -7.76 13.45 -12.21
CA GLY A 409 -7.02 14.12 -11.16
C GLY A 409 -7.04 15.64 -11.30
N ASP A 410 -6.75 16.16 -12.49
CA ASP A 410 -6.82 17.61 -12.76
C ASP A 410 -8.21 18.18 -12.44
N HIS A 411 -9.27 17.44 -12.80
CA HIS A 411 -10.64 17.83 -12.48
C HIS A 411 -10.92 17.82 -10.97
N LEU A 412 -10.43 16.81 -10.26
CA LEU A 412 -10.56 16.69 -8.79
C LEU A 412 -9.87 17.85 -8.07
N TRP A 413 -8.61 18.12 -8.43
CA TRP A 413 -7.84 19.18 -7.77
C TRP A 413 -8.35 20.57 -8.10
N SER A 414 -8.80 20.79 -9.32
CA SER A 414 -9.48 22.05 -9.70
C SER A 414 -10.72 22.28 -8.85
N GLY A 415 -11.61 21.27 -8.73
CA GLY A 415 -12.82 21.36 -7.92
C GLY A 415 -12.53 21.57 -6.43
N LEU A 416 -11.52 20.91 -5.87
CA LEU A 416 -11.12 21.09 -4.48
C LEU A 416 -10.52 22.48 -4.23
N ASN A 417 -9.75 23.04 -5.16
CA ASN A 417 -9.26 24.41 -5.05
C ASN A 417 -10.38 25.43 -5.07
N GLU A 418 -11.42 25.24 -5.89
CA GLU A 418 -12.61 26.10 -5.86
C GLU A 418 -13.37 25.99 -4.52
N LEU A 419 -13.49 24.80 -3.95
CA LEU A 419 -14.07 24.64 -2.61
C LEU A 419 -13.19 25.29 -1.55
N GLN A 420 -11.87 25.21 -1.63
CA GLN A 420 -10.96 25.87 -0.70
C GLN A 420 -11.14 27.42 -0.75
N LYS A 421 -11.29 28.02 -1.94
CA LYS A 421 -11.58 29.45 -2.08
C LYS A 421 -12.91 29.85 -1.44
N ARG A 422 -13.91 28.97 -1.51
CA ARG A 422 -15.24 29.22 -0.92
C ARG A 422 -15.30 29.00 0.59
N PHE A 423 -14.48 28.10 1.11
CA PHE A 423 -14.43 27.72 2.53
C PHE A 423 -12.99 27.80 3.08
N PRO A 424 -12.34 28.99 3.02
CA PRO A 424 -10.92 29.12 3.39
C PRO A 424 -10.63 28.82 4.87
N ASP A 425 -11.64 28.97 5.76
CA ASP A 425 -11.50 28.64 7.19
C ASP A 425 -11.61 27.14 7.48
N LEU A 426 -12.13 26.34 6.53
CA LEU A 426 -12.31 24.89 6.66
C LEU A 426 -11.33 24.08 5.81
N LEU A 427 -10.85 24.61 4.72
CA LEU A 427 -10.00 23.87 3.77
C LEU A 427 -8.67 24.57 3.54
N SER A 428 -7.60 23.78 3.51
CA SER A 428 -6.25 24.26 3.23
C SER A 428 -5.40 23.15 2.58
N ARG A 429 -4.29 23.55 1.97
CA ARG A 429 -3.28 22.62 1.46
C ARG A 429 -3.87 21.55 0.52
N VAL A 430 -4.67 21.92 -0.46
CA VAL A 430 -5.05 21.01 -1.56
C VAL A 430 -3.77 20.57 -2.27
N ARG A 431 -3.54 19.27 -2.37
CA ARG A 431 -2.33 18.70 -2.99
C ARG A 431 -2.61 17.33 -3.56
N GLY A 432 -2.04 17.06 -4.73
CA GLY A 432 -2.22 15.76 -5.36
C GLY A 432 -1.48 15.63 -6.67
N LEU A 433 -1.35 14.38 -7.13
CA LEU A 433 -0.75 14.01 -8.40
C LEU A 433 -1.55 12.83 -8.98
N GLY A 434 -2.05 12.97 -10.21
CA GLY A 434 -3.08 12.07 -10.71
C GLY A 434 -4.30 12.11 -9.78
N THR A 435 -4.80 10.97 -9.33
CA THR A 435 -5.91 10.89 -8.37
C THR A 435 -5.45 10.62 -6.92
N TYR A 436 -4.14 10.64 -6.67
CA TYR A 436 -3.54 10.47 -5.36
C TYR A 436 -3.28 11.82 -4.70
N GLY A 437 -3.80 12.07 -3.52
CA GLY A 437 -3.54 13.30 -2.78
C GLY A 437 -4.47 13.52 -1.61
N ALA A 438 -4.48 14.74 -1.08
CA ALA A 438 -5.21 15.09 0.13
C ALA A 438 -5.58 16.58 0.19
N ILE A 439 -6.46 16.87 1.15
CA ILE A 439 -6.81 18.22 1.59
C ILE A 439 -6.81 18.26 3.11
N ASP A 440 -6.35 19.35 3.72
CA ASP A 440 -6.34 19.54 5.16
C ASP A 440 -7.57 20.29 5.65
N LEU A 441 -8.09 19.85 6.81
CA LEU A 441 -9.08 20.55 7.61
C LEU A 441 -8.41 21.17 8.86
N PRO A 442 -9.11 22.04 9.63
CA PRO A 442 -8.48 22.74 10.75
C PRO A 442 -7.95 21.84 11.86
N SER A 443 -8.66 20.75 12.18
CA SER A 443 -8.28 19.81 13.23
C SER A 443 -8.70 18.38 12.91
N THR A 444 -8.25 17.42 13.74
CA THR A 444 -8.67 16.02 13.68
C THR A 444 -10.18 15.87 13.82
N GLU A 445 -10.78 16.59 14.77
CA GLU A 445 -12.22 16.53 15.06
C GLU A 445 -13.05 17.02 13.89
N VAL A 446 -12.65 18.14 13.27
CA VAL A 446 -13.34 18.69 12.09
C VAL A 446 -13.19 17.76 10.90
N ARG A 447 -11.99 17.17 10.68
CA ARG A 447 -11.74 16.16 9.66
C ARG A 447 -12.64 14.94 9.84
N ASP A 448 -12.69 14.37 11.06
CA ASP A 448 -13.46 13.17 11.34
C ASP A 448 -14.97 13.43 11.22
N ASN A 449 -15.45 14.60 11.65
CA ASN A 449 -16.83 15.03 11.45
C ASN A 449 -17.15 15.15 9.96
N ALA A 450 -16.29 15.81 9.18
CA ALA A 450 -16.47 15.92 7.72
C ALA A 450 -16.54 14.54 7.04
N MET A 451 -15.63 13.62 7.39
CA MET A 451 -15.61 12.25 6.85
C MET A 451 -16.87 11.46 7.22
N ASN A 452 -17.35 11.59 8.45
CA ASN A 452 -18.59 10.93 8.89
C ASN A 452 -19.81 11.48 8.15
N ARG A 453 -19.92 12.81 7.96
CA ARG A 453 -21.00 13.43 7.16
C ARG A 453 -20.91 13.05 5.69
N LEU A 454 -19.71 12.98 5.09
CA LEU A 454 -19.53 12.47 3.73
C LEU A 454 -20.05 11.04 3.62
N ARG A 455 -19.72 10.18 4.59
CA ARG A 455 -20.17 8.79 4.61
C ARG A 455 -21.69 8.69 4.70
N THR A 456 -22.35 9.50 5.54
CA THR A 456 -23.83 9.52 5.57
C THR A 456 -24.46 10.03 4.29
N LYS A 457 -23.73 10.80 3.48
CA LYS A 457 -24.14 11.26 2.14
C LYS A 457 -23.71 10.29 1.03
N GLY A 458 -23.15 9.14 1.38
CA GLY A 458 -22.78 8.07 0.44
C GLY A 458 -21.40 8.24 -0.22
N VAL A 459 -20.46 8.93 0.43
CA VAL A 459 -19.07 9.01 -0.02
C VAL A 459 -18.13 8.49 1.06
N HIS A 460 -17.37 7.44 0.74
CA HIS A 460 -16.38 6.87 1.63
C HIS A 460 -14.98 7.42 1.34
N THR A 461 -14.34 8.01 2.35
CA THR A 461 -12.98 8.57 2.29
C THR A 461 -12.15 8.07 3.46
N GLY A 462 -10.83 8.32 3.42
CA GLY A 462 -9.90 7.99 4.51
C GLY A 462 -9.18 9.21 5.05
N GLY A 463 -8.80 9.15 6.33
CA GLY A 463 -7.94 10.15 6.94
C GLY A 463 -6.47 9.75 6.92
N CYS A 464 -5.55 10.72 6.96
CA CYS A 464 -4.12 10.52 7.23
C CYS A 464 -3.54 11.72 7.97
N GLY A 465 -2.33 11.55 8.54
CA GLY A 465 -1.78 12.57 9.44
C GLY A 465 -2.77 12.93 10.54
N ASP A 466 -2.71 14.18 10.98
CA ASP A 466 -3.60 14.67 12.04
C ASP A 466 -4.93 15.19 11.49
N LYS A 467 -4.94 15.82 10.31
CA LYS A 467 -6.09 16.60 9.83
C LYS A 467 -6.41 16.49 8.34
N SER A 468 -5.77 15.56 7.62
CA SER A 468 -5.95 15.42 6.17
C SER A 468 -7.02 14.39 5.82
N ILE A 469 -7.90 14.70 4.87
CA ILE A 469 -8.70 13.73 4.12
C ILE A 469 -7.90 13.37 2.88
N ARG A 470 -7.66 12.07 2.68
CA ARG A 470 -6.90 11.54 1.54
C ARG A 470 -7.78 10.87 0.51
N PHE A 471 -7.35 10.92 -0.75
CA PHE A 471 -8.00 10.31 -1.89
C PHE A 471 -7.16 9.18 -2.47
N ARG A 472 -7.74 7.99 -2.56
CA ARG A 472 -7.12 6.75 -3.03
C ARG A 472 -8.08 5.95 -3.91
N PRO A 473 -8.74 6.58 -4.90
CA PRO A 473 -9.75 5.89 -5.72
C PRO A 473 -9.12 4.80 -6.57
N THR A 474 -9.97 4.07 -7.28
CA THR A 474 -9.55 3.15 -8.34
C THR A 474 -9.01 3.94 -9.53
N LEU A 475 -8.27 3.28 -10.43
CA LEU A 475 -7.79 3.90 -11.67
C LEU A 475 -8.92 4.14 -12.69
N THR A 476 -10.09 3.53 -12.45
CA THR A 476 -11.29 3.65 -13.29
C THR A 476 -12.21 4.78 -12.83
N LEU A 477 -11.80 5.60 -11.85
CA LEU A 477 -12.56 6.79 -11.46
C LEU A 477 -12.72 7.74 -12.66
N GLU A 478 -13.90 8.35 -12.82
CA GLU A 478 -14.24 9.26 -13.90
C GLU A 478 -14.69 10.63 -13.36
N LYS A 479 -14.72 11.64 -14.22
CA LYS A 479 -15.13 13.02 -13.86
C LYS A 479 -16.54 13.08 -13.26
N GLN A 480 -17.47 12.21 -13.70
CA GLN A 480 -18.80 12.12 -13.09
C GLN A 480 -18.77 11.76 -11.61
N HIS A 481 -17.90 10.81 -11.21
CA HIS A 481 -17.71 10.42 -9.81
C HIS A 481 -17.11 11.57 -9.00
N VAL A 482 -16.17 12.31 -9.59
CA VAL A 482 -15.60 13.51 -8.97
C VAL A 482 -16.67 14.57 -8.74
N ASN A 483 -17.55 14.80 -9.70
CA ASN A 483 -18.67 15.75 -9.55
C ASN A 483 -19.60 15.34 -8.39
N ILE A 484 -19.97 14.07 -8.31
CA ILE A 484 -20.77 13.54 -7.18
C ILE A 484 -20.09 13.81 -5.85
N PHE A 485 -18.79 13.53 -5.76
CA PHE A 485 -18.03 13.81 -4.56
C PHE A 485 -18.00 15.30 -4.21
N LEU A 486 -17.66 16.16 -5.17
CA LEU A 486 -17.56 17.62 -4.95
C LEU A 486 -18.90 18.23 -4.50
N ASP A 487 -20.03 17.80 -5.07
CA ASP A 487 -21.36 18.24 -4.67
C ASP A 487 -21.67 17.84 -3.21
N LYS A 488 -21.40 16.57 -2.86
CA LYS A 488 -21.59 16.08 -1.47
C LYS A 488 -20.66 16.79 -0.51
N PHE A 489 -19.40 17.00 -0.88
CA PHE A 489 -18.42 17.67 -0.03
C PHE A 489 -18.77 19.15 0.16
N ASN A 490 -19.21 19.84 -0.89
CA ASN A 490 -19.73 21.20 -0.80
C ASN A 490 -20.90 21.32 0.19
N SER A 491 -21.85 20.37 0.15
CA SER A 491 -22.96 20.31 1.11
C SER A 491 -22.47 20.12 2.56
N VAL A 492 -21.49 19.23 2.77
CA VAL A 492 -20.89 19.00 4.10
C VAL A 492 -20.18 20.26 4.62
N LEU A 493 -19.44 20.95 3.75
CA LEU A 493 -18.72 22.19 4.13
C LEU A 493 -19.69 23.32 4.47
N ALA A 494 -20.79 23.47 3.73
CA ALA A 494 -21.84 24.44 4.06
C ALA A 494 -22.45 24.16 5.45
N GLU A 495 -22.75 22.91 5.75
CA GLU A 495 -23.26 22.51 7.10
C GLU A 495 -22.24 22.79 8.21
N LEU A 496 -20.95 22.57 7.96
CA LEU A 496 -19.87 22.80 8.94
C LEU A 496 -19.59 24.30 9.15
N SER A 497 -19.81 25.12 8.14
CA SER A 497 -19.63 26.58 8.21
C SER A 497 -20.85 27.32 8.79
N GLY A 498 -21.97 26.61 9.04
CA GLY A 498 -23.22 27.25 9.50
C GLY A 498 -23.92 28.09 8.42
N LYS A 499 -23.62 27.85 7.15
CA LYS A 499 -24.20 28.54 5.99
C LYS A 499 -25.31 27.74 5.35
#